data_8fbb72c08ddfad77186a32538b14ccbc
#
_entry.id   8fbb72c08ddfad77186a32538b14ccbc
#
_cell.length_a   1.000
_cell.length_b   1.000
_cell.length_c   1.000
_cell.angle_alpha   90.00
_cell.angle_beta   90.00
_cell.angle_gamma   90.00
#
_symmetry.space_group_name_H-M   'P 1'
#
loop_
_entity.id
_entity.type
_entity.pdbx_description
1 polymer ?
#
loop_
_entity_poly.entity_id
_entity_poly.type
_entity_poly.pdbx_seq_one_letter_code
_entity_poly.pdbx_strand_id
1 'polypeptide(L)'
;EGKKLNVPDALVTGLVDDVAETPTTLMDKARTWILANPAPLKPWDQIDKKTGKIVARDNFKVPGGNVQSPVGAQTFAAGTAMLMDKTKGNYPAPIAIMSCVYEGLQVNIDRALVIEARYFVKVATSAVAKSLIQTMFLGMNEANKGASRPKDQPKTDVKKVGILGAGIAYVSALTGIEVVLKDVSAEMAERGKDYSRNLLKKGVERGKVNPLSVDTTLGRIKATGDYADLQGCDLIIEAVFEKQELKAVVTKEAEPTLVPNGIFGSNTSTLPISGLAQASVNPANFIGIHFFSPVDKMM
;
A
#
# COMPACT_ATOMS: atom_id res chain seq x y z
N GLU A 1 6.62 -12.05 -7.32
CA GLU A 1 5.77 -11.49 -6.24
C GLU A 1 5.20 -10.09 -6.59
N GLY A 2 5.56 -9.47 -7.73
CA GLY A 2 5.13 -8.11 -8.06
C GLY A 2 5.67 -7.05 -7.09
N LYS A 3 6.82 -7.28 -6.47
CA LYS A 3 7.46 -6.32 -5.57
C LYS A 3 7.81 -5.04 -6.34
N LYS A 4 7.38 -3.91 -5.83
CA LYS A 4 7.83 -2.60 -6.32
C LYS A 4 9.28 -2.39 -5.85
N LEU A 5 10.18 -2.17 -6.77
CA LEU A 5 11.57 -1.81 -6.47
C LEU A 5 11.68 -0.29 -6.41
N ASN A 6 12.50 0.22 -5.51
CA ASN A 6 12.95 1.61 -5.56
C ASN A 6 13.99 1.78 -6.68
N VAL A 7 14.31 3.00 -7.04
CA VAL A 7 15.21 3.30 -8.16
C VAL A 7 16.62 2.70 -7.96
N PRO A 8 17.28 2.83 -6.80
CA PRO A 8 18.57 2.19 -6.57
C PRO A 8 18.52 0.66 -6.72
N ASP A 9 17.51 0.00 -6.13
CA ASP A 9 17.37 -1.47 -6.24
C ASP A 9 17.13 -1.91 -7.69
N ALA A 10 16.34 -1.14 -8.46
CA ALA A 10 16.08 -1.43 -9.87
C ALA A 10 17.36 -1.36 -10.72
N LEU A 11 18.25 -0.39 -10.44
CA LEU A 11 19.54 -0.26 -11.11
C LEU A 11 20.48 -1.41 -10.73
N VAL A 12 20.60 -1.72 -9.44
CA VAL A 12 21.46 -2.81 -8.94
C VAL A 12 21.03 -4.18 -9.49
N THR A 13 19.71 -4.40 -9.61
CA THR A 13 19.18 -5.66 -10.16
C THR A 13 19.21 -5.74 -11.69
N GLY A 14 19.61 -4.67 -12.38
CA GLY A 14 19.62 -4.61 -13.85
C GLY A 14 18.22 -4.56 -14.46
N LEU A 15 17.19 -4.17 -13.69
CA LEU A 15 15.83 -3.95 -14.22
C LEU A 15 15.78 -2.70 -15.09
N VAL A 16 16.59 -1.70 -14.77
CA VAL A 16 16.84 -0.49 -15.57
C VAL A 16 18.33 -0.31 -15.80
N ASP A 17 18.70 0.27 -16.93
CA ASP A 17 20.10 0.43 -17.34
C ASP A 17 20.70 1.76 -16.85
N ASP A 18 19.89 2.80 -16.71
CA ASP A 18 20.29 4.14 -16.24
C ASP A 18 19.10 4.85 -15.57
N VAL A 19 19.37 5.96 -14.89
CA VAL A 19 18.42 6.77 -14.16
C VAL A 19 18.56 8.23 -14.54
N ALA A 20 17.45 8.93 -14.65
CA ALA A 20 17.42 10.37 -14.88
C ALA A 20 16.85 11.10 -13.65
N GLU A 21 17.35 12.29 -13.37
CA GLU A 21 16.90 13.09 -12.22
C GLU A 21 15.52 13.73 -12.43
N THR A 22 15.21 14.05 -13.70
CA THR A 22 13.93 14.70 -14.06
C THR A 22 13.33 14.06 -15.33
N PRO A 23 12.02 14.23 -15.59
CA PRO A 23 11.41 13.79 -16.85
C PRO A 23 12.05 14.40 -18.10
N THR A 24 12.54 15.63 -18.02
CA THR A 24 13.21 16.30 -19.15
C THR A 24 14.57 15.65 -19.44
N THR A 25 15.38 15.45 -18.39
CA THR A 25 16.70 14.80 -18.54
C THR A 25 16.58 13.33 -18.97
N LEU A 26 15.44 12.66 -18.67
CA LEU A 26 15.17 11.31 -19.14
C LEU A 26 15.11 11.24 -20.68
N MET A 27 14.40 12.17 -21.30
CA MET A 27 14.27 12.19 -22.77
C MET A 27 15.60 12.48 -23.44
N ASP A 28 16.40 13.38 -22.89
CA ASP A 28 17.72 13.71 -23.44
C ASP A 28 18.71 12.54 -23.29
N LYS A 29 18.74 11.90 -22.13
CA LYS A 29 19.53 10.66 -21.92
C LYS A 29 19.12 9.56 -22.88
N ALA A 30 17.83 9.30 -23.06
CA ALA A 30 17.33 8.28 -23.97
C ALA A 30 17.74 8.58 -25.42
N ARG A 31 17.63 9.82 -25.89
CA ARG A 31 18.06 10.22 -27.24
C ARG A 31 19.57 10.05 -27.42
N THR A 32 20.36 10.50 -26.44
CA THR A 32 21.81 10.35 -26.46
C THR A 32 22.21 8.89 -26.54
N TRP A 33 21.58 8.02 -25.76
CA TRP A 33 21.83 6.58 -25.77
C TRP A 33 21.48 5.95 -27.13
N ILE A 34 20.32 6.28 -27.70
CA ILE A 34 19.89 5.77 -29.02
C ILE A 34 20.86 6.18 -30.10
N LEU A 35 21.31 7.44 -30.12
CA LEU A 35 22.26 7.95 -31.12
C LEU A 35 23.64 7.29 -30.98
N ALA A 36 24.07 7.01 -29.76
CA ALA A 36 25.34 6.33 -29.50
C ALA A 36 25.27 4.81 -29.80
N ASN A 37 24.07 4.22 -29.82
CA ASN A 37 23.84 2.80 -30.02
C ASN A 37 22.88 2.55 -31.21
N PRO A 38 23.28 2.80 -32.45
CA PRO A 38 22.39 2.73 -33.63
C PRO A 38 21.90 1.32 -33.95
N ALA A 39 22.57 0.29 -33.44
CA ALA A 39 22.20 -1.11 -33.65
C ALA A 39 22.30 -1.90 -32.33
N PRO A 40 21.45 -1.58 -31.30
CA PRO A 40 21.51 -2.25 -30.02
C PRO A 40 21.04 -3.70 -30.18
N LEU A 41 21.78 -4.63 -29.58
CA LEU A 41 21.43 -6.05 -29.55
C LEU A 41 21.26 -6.52 -28.13
N LYS A 42 20.22 -7.29 -27.89
CA LYS A 42 20.06 -7.99 -26.61
C LYS A 42 21.10 -9.11 -26.51
N PRO A 43 21.46 -9.52 -25.26
CA PRO A 43 22.49 -10.59 -25.09
C PRO A 43 22.16 -11.89 -25.83
N TRP A 44 20.88 -12.20 -25.99
CA TRP A 44 20.41 -13.40 -26.70
C TRP A 44 20.27 -13.23 -28.24
N ASP A 45 20.49 -12.03 -28.78
CA ASP A 45 20.42 -11.72 -30.18
C ASP A 45 21.80 -11.37 -30.75
N GLN A 46 22.89 -11.73 -30.07
CA GLN A 46 24.25 -11.48 -30.55
C GLN A 46 24.51 -12.14 -31.92
N ILE A 47 25.10 -11.38 -32.82
CA ILE A 47 25.41 -11.80 -34.16
C ILE A 47 26.91 -12.11 -34.26
N ASP A 48 27.26 -13.26 -34.83
CA ASP A 48 28.63 -13.57 -35.23
C ASP A 48 29.05 -12.62 -36.35
N LYS A 49 30.08 -11.82 -36.08
CA LYS A 49 30.59 -10.81 -37.02
C LYS A 49 31.16 -11.41 -38.31
N LYS A 50 31.56 -12.71 -38.30
CA LYS A 50 32.11 -13.40 -39.48
C LYS A 50 31.04 -13.99 -40.37
N THR A 51 29.97 -14.54 -39.77
CA THR A 51 28.96 -15.28 -40.52
C THR A 51 27.65 -14.51 -40.68
N GLY A 52 27.46 -13.40 -39.97
CA GLY A 52 26.21 -12.63 -39.95
C GLY A 52 25.02 -13.37 -39.28
N LYS A 53 25.25 -14.56 -38.70
CA LYS A 53 24.21 -15.37 -38.08
C LYS A 53 24.07 -15.06 -36.61
N ILE A 54 22.84 -15.16 -36.10
CA ILE A 54 22.56 -15.06 -34.67
C ILE A 54 23.15 -16.27 -33.95
N VAL A 55 24.16 -16.05 -33.10
CA VAL A 55 24.98 -17.13 -32.48
C VAL A 55 24.44 -17.53 -31.10
N ALA A 56 23.74 -16.65 -30.43
CA ALA A 56 23.64 -16.76 -29.00
C ALA A 56 22.28 -17.27 -28.47
N ARG A 57 21.26 -17.50 -29.32
CA ARG A 57 19.96 -17.95 -28.83
C ARG A 57 20.01 -19.27 -28.07
N ASP A 58 20.82 -20.21 -28.54
CA ASP A 58 20.99 -21.51 -27.92
C ASP A 58 22.07 -21.53 -26.83
N ASN A 59 22.96 -20.55 -26.83
CA ASN A 59 24.12 -20.45 -25.92
C ASN A 59 24.00 -19.34 -24.88
N PHE A 60 22.86 -18.63 -24.82
CA PHE A 60 22.65 -17.59 -23.86
C PHE A 60 22.60 -18.17 -22.44
N LYS A 61 23.56 -17.75 -21.61
CA LYS A 61 23.60 -18.14 -20.19
C LYS A 61 22.91 -17.08 -19.36
N VAL A 62 21.85 -17.47 -18.67
CA VAL A 62 21.11 -16.59 -17.76
C VAL A 62 22.00 -16.23 -16.56
N PRO A 63 22.11 -14.94 -16.22
CA PRO A 63 22.72 -14.54 -14.95
C PRO A 63 22.04 -15.25 -13.77
N GLY A 64 22.81 -15.88 -12.89
CA GLY A 64 22.27 -16.66 -11.77
C GLY A 64 22.29 -18.18 -11.96
N GLY A 65 22.58 -18.67 -13.17
CA GLY A 65 22.90 -20.07 -13.46
C GLY A 65 21.71 -20.94 -13.84
N ASN A 66 21.98 -22.23 -13.96
CA ASN A 66 21.02 -23.25 -14.37
C ASN A 66 20.11 -23.64 -13.19
N VAL A 67 18.84 -23.95 -13.48
CA VAL A 67 17.87 -24.48 -12.50
C VAL A 67 18.34 -25.77 -11.81
N GLN A 68 19.18 -26.56 -12.49
CA GLN A 68 19.74 -27.82 -11.98
C GLN A 68 21.02 -27.61 -11.15
N SER A 69 21.56 -26.39 -11.07
CA SER A 69 22.66 -26.08 -10.16
C SER A 69 22.17 -26.20 -8.71
N PRO A 70 23.07 -26.47 -7.73
CA PRO A 70 22.67 -26.53 -6.30
C PRO A 70 21.90 -25.28 -5.86
N VAL A 71 22.36 -24.09 -6.28
CA VAL A 71 21.71 -22.81 -5.98
C VAL A 71 20.35 -22.71 -6.66
N GLY A 72 20.23 -23.09 -7.94
CA GLY A 72 18.98 -23.10 -8.68
C GLY A 72 17.96 -24.05 -8.04
N ALA A 73 18.33 -25.28 -7.78
CA ALA A 73 17.47 -26.28 -7.16
C ALA A 73 16.97 -25.80 -5.76
N GLN A 74 17.84 -25.26 -4.93
CA GLN A 74 17.48 -24.70 -3.64
C GLN A 74 16.52 -23.48 -3.78
N THR A 75 16.80 -22.59 -4.73
CA THR A 75 15.98 -21.39 -4.97
C THR A 75 14.56 -21.76 -5.37
N PHE A 76 14.38 -22.73 -6.28
CA PHE A 76 13.05 -23.14 -6.72
C PHE A 76 12.31 -23.94 -5.65
N ALA A 77 12.99 -24.81 -4.89
CA ALA A 77 12.38 -25.54 -3.78
C ALA A 77 11.91 -24.57 -2.66
N ALA A 78 12.79 -23.72 -2.17
CA ALA A 78 12.47 -22.75 -1.12
C ALA A 78 11.47 -21.70 -1.62
N GLY A 79 11.63 -21.21 -2.85
CA GLY A 79 10.72 -20.23 -3.45
C GLY A 79 9.31 -20.77 -3.60
N THR A 80 9.15 -22.02 -4.00
CA THR A 80 7.83 -22.67 -4.10
C THR A 80 7.19 -22.82 -2.72
N ALA A 81 7.93 -23.27 -1.70
CA ALA A 81 7.42 -23.39 -0.35
C ALA A 81 6.96 -22.04 0.22
N MET A 82 7.78 -20.99 0.07
CA MET A 82 7.43 -19.62 0.48
C MET A 82 6.21 -19.08 -0.27
N LEU A 83 6.10 -19.40 -1.56
CA LEU A 83 4.98 -18.98 -2.39
C LEU A 83 3.68 -19.62 -1.90
N MET A 84 3.69 -20.92 -1.65
CA MET A 84 2.54 -21.66 -1.13
C MET A 84 2.15 -21.18 0.27
N ASP A 85 3.12 -20.88 1.13
CA ASP A 85 2.83 -20.32 2.46
C ASP A 85 2.14 -18.96 2.37
N LYS A 86 2.62 -18.06 1.51
CA LYS A 86 2.06 -16.71 1.34
C LYS A 86 0.71 -16.69 0.63
N THR A 87 0.51 -17.53 -0.36
CA THR A 87 -0.69 -17.50 -1.21
C THR A 87 -1.75 -18.50 -0.79
N LYS A 88 -1.38 -19.49 0.03
CA LYS A 88 -2.21 -20.64 0.40
C LYS A 88 -2.82 -21.35 -0.83
N GLY A 89 -2.16 -21.23 -1.99
CA GLY A 89 -2.62 -21.78 -3.25
C GLY A 89 -3.76 -21.03 -3.95
N ASN A 90 -4.24 -19.92 -3.37
CA ASN A 90 -5.40 -19.18 -3.89
C ASN A 90 -5.09 -18.28 -5.11
N TYR A 91 -3.81 -18.06 -5.41
CA TYR A 91 -3.39 -17.17 -6.50
C TYR A 91 -2.62 -17.98 -7.56
N PRO A 92 -3.23 -18.29 -8.71
CA PRO A 92 -2.60 -19.14 -9.74
C PRO A 92 -1.44 -18.42 -10.46
N ALA A 93 -1.46 -17.09 -10.58
CA ALA A 93 -0.45 -16.34 -11.31
C ALA A 93 0.97 -16.50 -10.74
N PRO A 94 1.23 -16.36 -9.43
CA PRO A 94 2.57 -16.59 -8.87
C PRO A 94 3.10 -18.01 -9.11
N ILE A 95 2.23 -19.01 -9.06
CA ILE A 95 2.61 -20.41 -9.34
C ILE A 95 2.98 -20.56 -10.82
N ALA A 96 2.17 -20.00 -11.72
CA ALA A 96 2.44 -19.99 -13.14
C ALA A 96 3.77 -19.27 -13.49
N ILE A 97 4.08 -18.16 -12.82
CA ILE A 97 5.36 -17.44 -12.98
C ILE A 97 6.53 -18.33 -12.56
N MET A 98 6.46 -18.98 -11.41
CA MET A 98 7.52 -19.89 -10.95
C MET A 98 7.75 -21.04 -11.93
N SER A 99 6.67 -21.67 -12.43
CA SER A 99 6.75 -22.72 -13.44
C SER A 99 7.30 -22.23 -14.77
N CYS A 100 6.83 -21.06 -15.23
CA CYS A 100 7.29 -20.43 -16.48
C CYS A 100 8.80 -20.13 -16.43
N VAL A 101 9.29 -19.56 -15.32
CA VAL A 101 10.73 -19.28 -15.15
C VAL A 101 11.52 -20.58 -15.08
N TYR A 102 11.06 -21.57 -14.31
CA TYR A 102 11.73 -22.87 -14.19
C TYR A 102 11.88 -23.57 -15.55
N GLU A 103 10.79 -23.66 -16.32
CA GLU A 103 10.79 -24.29 -17.64
C GLU A 103 11.55 -23.47 -18.67
N GLY A 104 11.37 -22.13 -18.65
CA GLY A 104 12.00 -21.22 -19.59
C GLY A 104 13.53 -21.17 -19.48
N LEU A 105 14.06 -21.33 -18.26
CA LEU A 105 15.53 -21.37 -18.03
C LEU A 105 16.20 -22.65 -18.57
N GLN A 106 15.44 -23.62 -19.02
CA GLN A 106 15.96 -24.89 -19.55
C GLN A 106 15.95 -24.95 -21.08
N VAL A 107 15.45 -23.92 -21.74
CA VAL A 107 15.31 -23.84 -23.20
C VAL A 107 15.85 -22.52 -23.73
N ASN A 108 15.97 -22.38 -25.06
CA ASN A 108 16.35 -21.10 -25.66
C ASN A 108 15.25 -20.06 -25.50
N ILE A 109 15.60 -18.77 -25.68
CA ILE A 109 14.71 -17.64 -25.43
C ILE A 109 13.41 -17.70 -26.24
N ASP A 110 13.44 -18.16 -27.50
CA ASP A 110 12.24 -18.23 -28.33
C ASP A 110 11.24 -19.26 -27.78
N ARG A 111 11.73 -20.39 -27.30
CA ARG A 111 10.91 -21.41 -26.63
C ARG A 111 10.44 -20.95 -25.27
N ALA A 112 11.26 -20.24 -24.51
CA ALA A 112 10.88 -19.65 -23.22
C ALA A 112 9.70 -18.67 -23.38
N LEU A 113 9.72 -17.82 -24.41
CA LEU A 113 8.62 -16.89 -24.71
C LEU A 113 7.31 -17.62 -25.09
N VAL A 114 7.39 -18.76 -25.79
CA VAL A 114 6.21 -19.59 -26.06
C VAL A 114 5.66 -20.19 -24.76
N ILE A 115 6.52 -20.67 -23.87
CA ILE A 115 6.10 -21.17 -22.54
C ILE A 115 5.42 -20.04 -21.74
N GLU A 116 6.01 -18.85 -21.69
CA GLU A 116 5.44 -17.68 -21.05
C GLU A 116 4.05 -17.35 -21.58
N ALA A 117 3.89 -17.27 -22.89
CA ALA A 117 2.61 -17.01 -23.54
C ALA A 117 1.52 -18.02 -23.16
N ARG A 118 1.86 -19.30 -23.08
CA ARG A 118 0.92 -20.35 -22.67
C ARG A 118 0.47 -20.20 -21.22
N TYR A 119 1.42 -19.96 -20.30
CA TYR A 119 1.07 -19.70 -18.90
C TYR A 119 0.27 -18.43 -18.73
N PHE A 120 0.64 -17.36 -19.45
CA PHE A 120 -0.11 -16.10 -19.44
C PHE A 120 -1.57 -16.30 -19.88
N VAL A 121 -1.81 -16.93 -21.03
CA VAL A 121 -3.17 -17.18 -21.52
C VAL A 121 -3.98 -18.00 -20.51
N LYS A 122 -3.39 -19.09 -19.97
CA LYS A 122 -4.05 -19.92 -18.96
C LYS A 122 -4.49 -19.11 -17.73
N VAL A 123 -3.64 -18.21 -17.25
CA VAL A 123 -3.94 -17.39 -16.06
C VAL A 123 -4.92 -16.28 -16.42
N ALA A 124 -4.67 -15.53 -17.49
CA ALA A 124 -5.46 -14.37 -17.89
C ALA A 124 -6.93 -14.70 -18.22
N THR A 125 -7.18 -15.91 -18.76
CA THR A 125 -8.55 -16.35 -19.08
C THR A 125 -9.25 -17.06 -17.91
N SER A 126 -8.57 -17.24 -16.78
CA SER A 126 -9.13 -17.94 -15.61
C SER A 126 -10.24 -17.15 -14.92
N ALA A 127 -11.15 -17.85 -14.23
CA ALA A 127 -12.19 -17.24 -13.40
C ALA A 127 -11.58 -16.38 -12.27
N VAL A 128 -10.44 -16.80 -11.71
CA VAL A 128 -9.73 -16.06 -10.67
C VAL A 128 -9.24 -14.71 -11.20
N ALA A 129 -8.67 -14.65 -12.42
CA ALA A 129 -8.23 -13.40 -13.03
C ALA A 129 -9.41 -12.44 -13.24
N LYS A 130 -10.54 -12.94 -13.75
CA LYS A 130 -11.76 -12.13 -13.93
C LYS A 130 -12.26 -11.57 -12.61
N SER A 131 -12.32 -12.39 -11.55
CA SER A 131 -12.74 -11.96 -10.22
C SER A 131 -11.79 -10.91 -9.63
N LEU A 132 -10.48 -11.10 -9.76
CA LEU A 132 -9.48 -10.14 -9.30
C LEU A 132 -9.57 -8.81 -10.06
N ILE A 133 -9.74 -8.83 -11.38
CA ILE A 133 -9.95 -7.61 -12.18
C ILE A 133 -11.21 -6.88 -11.71
N GLN A 134 -12.31 -7.61 -11.52
CA GLN A 134 -13.57 -7.01 -11.08
C GLN A 134 -13.45 -6.37 -9.70
N THR A 135 -12.83 -7.05 -8.73
CA THR A 135 -12.77 -6.59 -7.34
C THR A 135 -11.61 -5.62 -7.09
N MET A 136 -10.38 -6.03 -7.45
CA MET A 136 -9.16 -5.30 -7.09
C MET A 136 -8.83 -4.16 -8.05
N PHE A 137 -9.38 -4.15 -9.27
CA PHE A 137 -9.14 -3.08 -10.24
C PHE A 137 -10.41 -2.24 -10.49
N LEU A 138 -11.47 -2.82 -11.01
CA LEU A 138 -12.67 -2.05 -11.35
C LEU A 138 -13.39 -1.54 -10.10
N GLY A 139 -13.70 -2.42 -9.14
CA GLY A 139 -14.39 -2.05 -7.90
C GLY A 139 -13.59 -1.06 -7.04
N MET A 140 -12.28 -1.28 -6.90
CA MET A 140 -11.41 -0.33 -6.19
C MET A 140 -11.37 1.04 -6.88
N ASN A 141 -11.30 1.08 -8.22
CA ASN A 141 -11.33 2.35 -8.96
C ASN A 141 -12.67 3.08 -8.80
N GLU A 142 -13.80 2.38 -8.79
CA GLU A 142 -15.10 2.95 -8.53
C GLU A 142 -15.21 3.50 -7.10
N ALA A 143 -14.77 2.73 -6.11
CA ALA A 143 -14.74 3.17 -4.72
C ALA A 143 -13.88 4.42 -4.54
N ASN A 144 -12.66 4.42 -5.10
CA ASN A 144 -11.74 5.57 -5.02
C ASN A 144 -12.28 6.83 -5.72
N LYS A 145 -13.11 6.68 -6.75
CA LYS A 145 -13.80 7.79 -7.40
C LYS A 145 -15.00 8.30 -6.60
N GLY A 146 -15.34 7.65 -5.50
CA GLY A 146 -16.52 7.99 -4.70
C GLY A 146 -17.83 7.72 -5.44
N ALA A 147 -17.93 6.63 -6.21
CA ALA A 147 -19.11 6.29 -7.00
C ALA A 147 -20.40 6.21 -6.17
N SER A 148 -20.29 5.75 -4.92
CA SER A 148 -21.44 5.67 -3.98
C SER A 148 -21.68 6.96 -3.19
N ARG A 149 -20.86 8.01 -3.39
CA ARG A 149 -21.01 9.26 -2.67
C ARG A 149 -22.20 10.05 -3.24
N PRO A 150 -23.10 10.59 -2.41
CA PRO A 150 -24.15 11.52 -2.87
C PRO A 150 -23.52 12.72 -3.60
N LYS A 151 -23.98 12.99 -4.82
CA LYS A 151 -23.39 14.03 -5.69
C LYS A 151 -23.72 15.46 -5.25
N ASP A 152 -24.79 15.63 -4.53
CA ASP A 152 -25.36 16.88 -4.02
C ASP A 152 -24.78 17.30 -2.66
N GLN A 153 -23.95 16.45 -2.06
CA GLN A 153 -23.33 16.75 -0.77
C GLN A 153 -21.93 17.34 -0.96
N PRO A 154 -21.64 18.54 -0.40
CA PRO A 154 -20.31 19.13 -0.46
C PRO A 154 -19.28 18.25 0.26
N LYS A 155 -18.03 18.40 -0.09
CA LYS A 155 -16.93 17.79 0.66
C LYS A 155 -16.75 18.54 1.98
N THR A 156 -16.71 17.81 3.09
CA THR A 156 -16.31 18.37 4.38
C THR A 156 -14.79 18.50 4.40
N ASP A 157 -14.29 19.68 4.73
CA ASP A 157 -12.86 19.93 4.92
C ASP A 157 -12.54 19.78 6.41
N VAL A 158 -11.97 18.63 6.79
CA VAL A 158 -11.60 18.34 8.17
C VAL A 158 -10.19 18.86 8.42
N LYS A 159 -10.06 19.87 9.26
CA LYS A 159 -8.77 20.51 9.67
C LYS A 159 -8.31 20.05 11.03
N LYS A 160 -9.25 19.80 11.95
CA LYS A 160 -8.98 19.36 13.30
C LYS A 160 -9.83 18.14 13.64
N VAL A 161 -9.19 17.05 14.07
CA VAL A 161 -9.86 15.81 14.44
C VAL A 161 -9.56 15.41 15.88
N GLY A 162 -10.60 15.08 16.63
CA GLY A 162 -10.50 14.44 17.92
C GLY A 162 -10.49 12.91 17.77
N ILE A 163 -9.54 12.23 18.36
CA ILE A 163 -9.40 10.78 18.26
C ILE A 163 -9.31 10.18 19.65
N LEU A 164 -10.25 9.28 19.94
CA LEU A 164 -10.27 8.52 21.18
C LEU A 164 -9.79 7.10 20.87
N GLY A 165 -8.44 6.94 20.80
CA GLY A 165 -7.75 5.71 20.43
C GLY A 165 -6.52 5.96 19.53
N ALA A 166 -5.41 5.22 19.74
CA ALA A 166 -4.09 5.63 19.26
C ALA A 166 -3.82 5.42 17.74
N GLY A 167 -4.39 4.39 17.11
CA GLY A 167 -3.99 3.96 15.77
C GLY A 167 -4.33 4.95 14.64
N ILE A 168 -5.43 5.67 14.76
CA ILE A 168 -5.96 6.59 13.74
C ILE A 168 -5.20 7.92 13.76
N ALA A 169 -4.65 8.33 14.91
CA ALA A 169 -3.93 9.58 15.08
C ALA A 169 -2.74 9.73 14.11
N TYR A 170 -1.99 8.65 13.91
CA TYR A 170 -0.85 8.62 13.01
C TYR A 170 -1.22 8.97 11.57
N VAL A 171 -2.20 8.27 11.00
CA VAL A 171 -2.61 8.46 9.61
C VAL A 171 -3.24 9.82 9.38
N SER A 172 -4.00 10.34 10.35
CA SER A 172 -4.58 11.69 10.29
C SER A 172 -3.50 12.78 10.30
N ALA A 173 -2.50 12.65 11.17
CA ALA A 173 -1.39 13.62 11.24
C ALA A 173 -0.51 13.60 9.97
N LEU A 174 -0.34 12.44 9.32
CA LEU A 174 0.38 12.32 8.06
C LEU A 174 -0.28 13.11 6.92
N THR A 175 -1.60 13.19 6.91
CA THR A 175 -2.35 13.96 5.88
C THR A 175 -2.40 15.46 6.15
N GLY A 176 -1.76 15.93 7.24
CA GLY A 176 -1.68 17.33 7.58
C GLY A 176 -2.77 17.84 8.53
N ILE A 177 -3.66 16.96 9.01
CA ILE A 177 -4.75 17.29 9.92
C ILE A 177 -4.19 17.51 11.34
N GLU A 178 -4.70 18.51 12.07
CA GLU A 178 -4.46 18.69 13.49
C GLU A 178 -5.21 17.61 14.28
N VAL A 179 -4.52 16.90 15.18
CA VAL A 179 -5.06 15.76 15.91
C VAL A 179 -5.04 16.04 17.41
N VAL A 180 -6.18 15.90 18.04
CA VAL A 180 -6.28 15.83 19.50
C VAL A 180 -6.50 14.35 19.88
N LEU A 181 -5.45 13.72 20.39
CA LEU A 181 -5.47 12.34 20.83
C LEU A 181 -5.86 12.30 22.31
N LYS A 182 -7.11 11.93 22.58
CA LYS A 182 -7.67 11.83 23.91
C LYS A 182 -7.70 10.38 24.37
N ASP A 183 -7.24 10.15 25.60
CA ASP A 183 -7.36 8.86 26.30
C ASP A 183 -7.84 9.09 27.74
N VAL A 184 -7.98 8.02 28.53
CA VAL A 184 -8.45 8.08 29.94
C VAL A 184 -7.56 8.94 30.82
N SER A 185 -6.29 9.10 30.49
CA SER A 185 -5.36 10.03 31.12
C SER A 185 -4.38 10.60 30.08
N ALA A 186 -3.76 11.74 30.42
CA ALA A 186 -2.71 12.34 29.58
C ALA A 186 -1.52 11.38 29.35
N GLU A 187 -1.16 10.58 30.35
CA GLU A 187 -0.11 9.57 30.25
C GLU A 187 -0.47 8.49 29.21
N MET A 188 -1.68 7.98 29.21
CA MET A 188 -2.14 6.99 28.22
C MET A 188 -2.19 7.60 26.82
N ALA A 189 -2.62 8.84 26.69
CA ALA A 189 -2.60 9.55 25.41
C ALA A 189 -1.17 9.75 24.87
N GLU A 190 -0.19 10.08 25.76
CA GLU A 190 1.21 10.17 25.34
C GLU A 190 1.76 8.80 24.88
N ARG A 191 1.42 7.69 25.53
CA ARG A 191 1.77 6.35 25.05
C ARG A 191 1.17 6.08 23.65
N GLY A 192 -0.05 6.57 23.40
CA GLY A 192 -0.66 6.52 22.07
C GLY A 192 0.10 7.36 21.03
N LYS A 193 0.60 8.52 21.41
CA LYS A 193 1.46 9.36 20.58
C LYS A 193 2.83 8.71 20.32
N ASP A 194 3.39 8.00 21.31
CA ASP A 194 4.63 7.22 21.15
C ASP A 194 4.49 6.12 20.11
N TYR A 195 3.33 5.52 19.96
CA TYR A 195 3.06 4.59 18.86
C TYR A 195 3.27 5.28 17.50
N SER A 196 2.74 6.48 17.30
CA SER A 196 2.94 7.29 16.10
C SER A 196 4.42 7.63 15.88
N ARG A 197 5.15 7.99 16.94
CA ARG A 197 6.60 8.25 16.91
C ARG A 197 7.39 7.05 16.41
N ASN A 198 7.06 5.86 16.93
CA ASN A 198 7.72 4.61 16.54
C ASN A 198 7.43 4.23 15.07
N LEU A 199 6.22 4.50 14.57
CA LEU A 199 5.89 4.28 13.15
C LEU A 199 6.68 5.23 12.24
N LEU A 200 6.77 6.51 12.59
CA LEU A 200 7.57 7.49 11.86
C LEU A 200 9.05 7.10 11.82
N LYS A 201 9.62 6.71 12.96
CA LYS A 201 11.02 6.24 13.03
C LYS A 201 11.26 5.05 12.10
N LYS A 202 10.42 4.02 12.14
CA LYS A 202 10.49 2.88 11.21
C LYS A 202 10.29 3.28 9.75
N GLY A 203 9.49 4.30 9.50
CA GLY A 203 9.28 4.87 8.17
C GLY A 203 10.54 5.52 7.61
N VAL A 204 11.26 6.28 8.45
CA VAL A 204 12.56 6.91 8.11
C VAL A 204 13.60 5.83 7.83
N GLU A 205 13.76 4.85 8.73
CA GLU A 205 14.70 3.73 8.55
C GLU A 205 14.50 2.96 7.24
N ARG A 206 13.25 2.93 6.75
CA ARG A 206 12.88 2.28 5.48
C ARG A 206 12.89 3.21 4.27
N GLY A 207 13.28 4.46 4.43
CA GLY A 207 13.29 5.47 3.37
C GLY A 207 11.89 5.87 2.85
N LYS A 208 10.83 5.62 3.64
CA LYS A 208 9.44 5.93 3.27
C LYS A 208 8.94 7.27 3.82
N VAL A 209 9.60 7.79 4.85
CA VAL A 209 9.27 9.05 5.51
C VAL A 209 10.51 9.94 5.47
N ASN A 210 10.30 11.22 5.10
CA ASN A 210 11.37 12.20 5.15
C ASN A 210 11.71 12.52 6.61
N PRO A 211 12.97 12.39 7.06
CA PRO A 211 13.38 12.72 8.43
C PRO A 211 12.94 14.12 8.89
N LEU A 212 12.96 15.10 7.99
CA LEU A 212 12.59 16.50 8.28
C LEU A 212 11.10 16.68 8.58
N SER A 213 10.24 15.73 8.19
CA SER A 213 8.80 15.79 8.44
C SER A 213 8.37 15.16 9.77
N VAL A 214 9.27 14.48 10.48
CA VAL A 214 8.92 13.72 11.70
C VAL A 214 8.39 14.64 12.79
N ASP A 215 9.15 15.67 13.14
CA ASP A 215 8.78 16.61 14.22
C ASP A 215 7.52 17.41 13.87
N THR A 216 7.39 17.83 12.61
CA THR A 216 6.19 18.50 12.11
C THR A 216 4.95 17.61 12.23
N THR A 217 5.07 16.33 11.88
CA THR A 217 3.95 15.37 11.96
C THR A 217 3.58 15.07 13.41
N LEU A 218 4.56 14.84 14.28
CA LEU A 218 4.32 14.63 15.72
C LEU A 218 3.77 15.89 16.41
N GLY A 219 4.20 17.07 15.97
CA GLY A 219 3.70 18.36 16.46
C GLY A 219 2.21 18.58 16.20
N ARG A 220 1.64 17.93 15.18
CA ARG A 220 0.19 17.96 14.92
C ARG A 220 -0.62 17.13 15.91
N ILE A 221 0.00 16.23 16.68
CA ILE A 221 -0.70 15.35 17.64
C ILE A 221 -0.57 15.95 19.05
N LYS A 222 -1.66 16.49 19.57
CA LYS A 222 -1.80 16.91 20.97
C LYS A 222 -2.37 15.74 21.77
N ALA A 223 -1.61 15.18 22.69
CA ALA A 223 -2.07 14.15 23.61
C ALA A 223 -2.73 14.79 24.84
N THR A 224 -3.88 14.26 25.28
CA THR A 224 -4.63 14.81 26.43
C THR A 224 -5.50 13.77 27.13
N GLY A 225 -5.81 14.00 28.41
CA GLY A 225 -6.83 13.29 29.17
C GLY A 225 -8.16 14.05 29.27
N ASP A 226 -8.22 15.31 28.80
CA ASP A 226 -9.35 16.20 28.99
C ASP A 226 -10.21 16.31 27.72
N TYR A 227 -11.53 16.19 27.87
CA TYR A 227 -12.49 16.42 26.78
C TYR A 227 -12.50 17.88 26.31
N ALA A 228 -12.21 18.85 27.20
CA ALA A 228 -12.17 20.26 26.83
C ALA A 228 -11.19 20.55 25.69
N ASP A 229 -10.12 19.80 25.57
CA ASP A 229 -9.13 19.94 24.50
C ASP A 229 -9.67 19.59 23.11
N LEU A 230 -10.76 18.82 23.04
CA LEU A 230 -11.46 18.50 21.78
C LEU A 230 -12.26 19.69 21.23
N GLN A 231 -12.37 20.79 22.00
CA GLN A 231 -13.13 21.96 21.56
C GLN A 231 -12.70 22.42 20.17
N GLY A 232 -13.69 22.59 19.28
CA GLY A 232 -13.45 23.07 17.91
C GLY A 232 -12.99 22.01 16.93
N CYS A 233 -13.13 20.71 17.23
CA CYS A 233 -12.92 19.64 16.27
C CYS A 233 -14.02 19.64 15.21
N ASP A 234 -13.63 19.44 13.94
CA ASP A 234 -14.55 19.26 12.80
C ASP A 234 -15.14 17.84 12.79
N LEU A 235 -14.36 16.88 13.27
CA LEU A 235 -14.67 15.47 13.35
C LEU A 235 -14.15 14.91 14.68
N ILE A 236 -14.93 14.09 15.35
CA ILE A 236 -14.45 13.25 16.46
C ILE A 236 -14.65 11.78 16.08
N ILE A 237 -13.63 10.96 16.29
CA ILE A 237 -13.69 9.51 16.03
C ILE A 237 -13.42 8.79 17.35
N GLU A 238 -14.44 8.11 17.87
CA GLU A 238 -14.26 7.25 19.02
C GLU A 238 -13.87 5.83 18.59
N ALA A 239 -12.85 5.30 19.21
CA ALA A 239 -12.33 3.95 19.03
C ALA A 239 -12.09 3.27 20.39
N VAL A 240 -13.00 3.48 21.33
CA VAL A 240 -12.96 2.88 22.65
C VAL A 240 -13.48 1.44 22.63
N PHE A 241 -13.40 0.74 23.76
CA PHE A 241 -13.84 -0.65 23.85
C PHE A 241 -15.27 -0.85 23.35
N GLU A 242 -15.54 -2.01 22.74
CA GLU A 242 -16.77 -2.37 22.04
C GLU A 242 -17.90 -2.69 23.04
N LYS A 243 -18.30 -1.66 23.81
CA LYS A 243 -19.40 -1.69 24.79
C LYS A 243 -20.31 -0.49 24.56
N GLN A 244 -21.61 -0.74 24.33
CA GLN A 244 -22.58 0.28 23.95
C GLN A 244 -22.71 1.37 25.05
N GLU A 245 -22.72 0.98 26.32
CA GLU A 245 -22.83 1.92 27.43
C GLU A 245 -21.63 2.87 27.51
N LEU A 246 -20.42 2.33 27.32
CA LEU A 246 -19.19 3.13 27.31
C LEU A 246 -19.20 4.11 26.15
N LYS A 247 -19.55 3.65 24.93
CA LYS A 247 -19.64 4.49 23.76
C LYS A 247 -20.70 5.59 23.92
N ALA A 248 -21.81 5.29 24.58
CA ALA A 248 -22.84 6.28 24.89
C ALA A 248 -22.34 7.38 25.85
N VAL A 249 -21.57 7.03 26.88
CA VAL A 249 -20.95 8.01 27.79
C VAL A 249 -19.96 8.88 27.02
N VAL A 250 -19.05 8.27 26.26
CA VAL A 250 -18.05 8.98 25.47
C VAL A 250 -18.70 9.92 24.45
N THR A 251 -19.76 9.49 23.77
CA THR A 251 -20.51 10.33 22.84
C THR A 251 -21.05 11.59 23.52
N LYS A 252 -21.71 11.42 24.68
CA LYS A 252 -22.30 12.55 25.46
C LYS A 252 -21.24 13.55 25.96
N GLU A 253 -20.02 13.07 26.26
CA GLU A 253 -18.95 13.93 26.78
C GLU A 253 -18.17 14.62 25.64
N ALA A 254 -17.95 13.93 24.53
CA ALA A 254 -17.12 14.45 23.45
C ALA A 254 -17.90 15.26 22.39
N GLU A 255 -19.12 14.85 22.03
CA GLU A 255 -19.90 15.49 20.97
C GLU A 255 -20.15 17.01 21.20
N PRO A 256 -20.41 17.50 22.44
CA PRO A 256 -20.60 18.94 22.69
C PRO A 256 -19.37 19.81 22.36
N THR A 257 -18.21 19.22 22.19
CA THR A 257 -16.96 19.95 21.85
C THR A 257 -16.76 20.18 20.35
N LEU A 258 -17.60 19.56 19.51
CA LEU A 258 -17.57 19.71 18.06
C LEU A 258 -17.95 21.15 17.65
N VAL A 259 -17.42 21.57 16.48
CA VAL A 259 -17.92 22.79 15.80
C VAL A 259 -19.40 22.61 15.42
N PRO A 260 -20.16 23.69 15.17
CA PRO A 260 -21.49 23.60 14.59
C PRO A 260 -21.48 22.74 13.30
N ASN A 261 -22.35 21.76 13.22
CA ASN A 261 -22.39 20.75 12.14
C ASN A 261 -21.16 19.82 12.05
N GLY A 262 -20.33 19.77 13.09
CA GLY A 262 -19.25 18.78 13.19
C GLY A 262 -19.81 17.35 13.20
N ILE A 263 -18.95 16.41 12.82
CA ILE A 263 -19.33 15.00 12.65
C ILE A 263 -18.79 14.17 13.80
N PHE A 264 -19.62 13.29 14.35
CA PHE A 264 -19.21 12.29 15.33
C PHE A 264 -19.17 10.90 14.68
N GLY A 265 -18.01 10.26 14.68
CA GLY A 265 -17.79 8.96 14.10
C GLY A 265 -17.51 7.89 15.15
N SER A 266 -18.12 6.72 15.00
CA SER A 266 -17.80 5.54 15.80
C SER A 266 -17.01 4.53 14.98
N ASN A 267 -15.87 4.08 15.51
CA ASN A 267 -15.04 3.02 14.91
C ASN A 267 -15.51 1.62 15.36
N THR A 268 -16.77 1.45 15.68
CA THR A 268 -17.33 0.15 16.05
C THR A 268 -17.20 -0.86 14.92
N SER A 269 -16.96 -2.13 15.27
CA SER A 269 -16.92 -3.23 14.31
C SER A 269 -18.25 -3.94 14.15
N THR A 270 -19.06 -4.01 15.23
CA THR A 270 -20.22 -4.90 15.31
C THR A 270 -21.48 -4.26 15.87
N LEU A 271 -21.38 -3.16 16.62
CA LEU A 271 -22.55 -2.52 17.21
C LEU A 271 -23.34 -1.75 16.15
N PRO A 272 -24.68 -1.84 16.15
CA PRO A 272 -25.52 -1.11 15.21
C PRO A 272 -25.35 0.41 15.36
N ILE A 273 -24.97 1.09 14.29
CA ILE A 273 -24.75 2.55 14.29
C ILE A 273 -26.00 3.31 14.71
N SER A 274 -27.18 2.90 14.24
CA SER A 274 -28.45 3.51 14.64
C SER A 274 -28.71 3.41 16.17
N GLY A 275 -28.24 2.34 16.80
CA GLY A 275 -28.32 2.18 18.26
C GLY A 275 -27.37 3.11 19.02
N LEU A 276 -26.14 3.25 18.51
CA LEU A 276 -25.14 4.16 19.08
C LEU A 276 -25.55 5.63 18.90
N ALA A 277 -26.12 5.98 17.75
CA ALA A 277 -26.60 7.33 17.45
C ALA A 277 -27.70 7.84 18.41
N GLN A 278 -28.38 6.96 19.14
CA GLN A 278 -29.37 7.37 20.17
C GLN A 278 -28.74 8.12 21.35
N ALA A 279 -27.45 7.98 21.57
CA ALA A 279 -26.71 8.75 22.57
C ALA A 279 -26.28 10.14 22.10
N SER A 280 -26.31 10.39 20.79
CA SER A 280 -25.93 11.65 20.15
C SER A 280 -27.04 12.69 20.29
N VAL A 281 -26.68 13.95 20.51
CA VAL A 281 -27.58 15.10 20.44
C VAL A 281 -27.91 15.52 19.02
N ASN A 282 -27.06 15.13 18.04
CA ASN A 282 -27.27 15.37 16.63
C ASN A 282 -27.10 14.08 15.81
N PRO A 283 -28.06 13.14 15.87
CA PRO A 283 -27.95 11.85 15.17
C PRO A 283 -27.78 11.95 13.66
N ALA A 284 -28.16 13.07 13.04
CA ALA A 284 -27.95 13.31 11.61
C ALA A 284 -26.49 13.47 11.24
N ASN A 285 -25.64 13.87 12.17
CA ASN A 285 -24.19 14.01 12.00
C ASN A 285 -23.40 12.87 12.68
N PHE A 286 -24.08 11.78 13.06
CA PHE A 286 -23.46 10.59 13.61
C PHE A 286 -23.23 9.53 12.52
N ILE A 287 -22.00 8.99 12.41
CA ILE A 287 -21.65 8.03 11.35
C ILE A 287 -20.75 6.90 11.87
N GLY A 288 -20.84 5.72 11.26
CA GLY A 288 -19.84 4.66 11.42
C GLY A 288 -18.62 4.91 10.54
N ILE A 289 -17.43 4.91 11.13
CA ILE A 289 -16.15 5.07 10.43
C ILE A 289 -15.21 3.95 10.88
N HIS A 290 -15.23 2.80 10.19
CA HIS A 290 -14.49 1.62 10.62
C HIS A 290 -13.10 1.57 9.98
N PHE A 291 -12.05 1.75 10.79
CA PHE A 291 -10.66 1.54 10.41
C PHE A 291 -10.23 0.12 10.74
N PHE A 292 -9.69 -0.57 9.76
CA PHE A 292 -9.12 -1.90 9.97
C PHE A 292 -7.72 -1.80 10.58
N SER A 293 -7.42 -2.70 11.52
CA SER A 293 -6.10 -2.77 12.16
C SER A 293 -5.18 -3.74 11.37
N PRO A 294 -3.89 -3.41 11.25
CA PRO A 294 -3.22 -2.18 11.66
C PRO A 294 -3.46 -1.03 10.67
N VAL A 295 -3.95 0.11 11.18
CA VAL A 295 -4.42 1.26 10.37
C VAL A 295 -3.32 1.79 9.43
N ASP A 296 -2.05 1.76 9.85
CA ASP A 296 -0.88 2.21 9.08
C ASP A 296 -0.56 1.34 7.86
N LYS A 297 -1.17 0.17 7.73
CA LYS A 297 -0.93 -0.79 6.63
C LYS A 297 -2.15 -1.02 5.75
N MET A 298 -3.31 -0.59 6.18
CA MET A 298 -4.55 -0.72 5.41
C MET A 298 -4.70 0.50 4.49
N MET A 299 -5.15 0.24 3.25
CA MET A 299 -5.44 1.30 2.27
C MET A 299 -6.88 1.75 2.36
#